data_e9e343beb9a6c9c6b46e2415bcd20ab5
#
_entry.id   e9e343beb9a6c9c6b46e2415bcd20ab5
#
_cell.length_a   1.000
_cell.length_b   1.000
_cell.length_c   1.000
_cell.angle_alpha   90.00
_cell.angle_beta   90.00
_cell.angle_gamma   90.00
#
_symmetry.space_group_name_H-M   'P 1'
#
loop_
_entity.id
_entity.type
_entity.pdbx_description
1 polymer ?
#
loop_
_entity_poly.entity_id
_entity_poly.type
_entity_poly.pdbx_seq_one_letter_code
_entity_poly.pdbx_strand_id
1 'polypeptide(L)'
;MSCVLGLDGGGTKTVCVLMDDTRQVLGRGEAGPSNYQSVGKKAAFFSIQSAIAQAIASIEEVNVEAICLGLAGVERPADIQVGHSFVEQLRLSDSVPITWALQPSKVVICNDALIALVGGLGHAIGIVAIAGTGSIIFGRNSQGCTKRVGGWGNILGDEGSAYSIAVQGMQAALRAYDRRGLPTSLQERLIGHLDLKSIEDLIEVVYRQGWKAKEIAALAPIVDEAAASGDKVALRIIEDAVKELVKATQVVIDAIFSSDEVFEVVTTGSVWHGKSKISERFEALMVTRSPFAKVIFPRNEPAYGAGLLALNALFKISDK
;
A
#
# COMPACT_ATOMS: atom_id res chain seq x y z
N MET A 1 -1.96 30.74 8.51
CA MET A 1 -2.64 29.83 7.57
C MET A 1 -2.84 28.52 8.30
N SER A 2 -4.09 28.01 8.35
CA SER A 2 -4.38 26.71 8.96
C SER A 2 -3.84 25.61 8.09
N CYS A 3 -2.95 24.78 8.62
CA CYS A 3 -2.36 23.67 7.89
C CYS A 3 -2.62 22.34 8.59
N VAL A 4 -2.60 21.28 7.82
CA VAL A 4 -2.68 19.90 8.32
C VAL A 4 -1.52 19.07 7.78
N LEU A 5 -1.14 18.04 8.53
CA LEU A 5 -0.18 17.06 8.11
C LEU A 5 -0.87 15.73 7.78
N GLY A 6 -0.58 15.20 6.60
CA GLY A 6 -0.98 13.86 6.18
C GLY A 6 0.23 12.97 5.98
N LEU A 7 0.27 11.82 6.67
CA LEU A 7 1.39 10.89 6.58
C LEU A 7 0.95 9.51 6.13
N ASP A 8 1.69 8.96 5.18
CA ASP A 8 1.66 7.56 4.75
C ASP A 8 2.92 6.86 5.24
N GLY A 9 2.79 6.02 6.24
CA GLY A 9 3.89 5.31 6.88
C GLY A 9 3.92 3.84 6.53
N GLY A 10 4.68 3.49 5.49
CA GLY A 10 4.77 2.13 4.96
C GLY A 10 5.95 1.31 5.46
N GLY A 11 6.04 0.07 4.96
CA GLY A 11 7.17 -0.83 5.23
C GLY A 11 8.45 -0.50 4.45
N THR A 12 8.38 0.40 3.48
CA THR A 12 9.50 0.75 2.59
C THR A 12 9.91 2.21 2.71
N LYS A 13 8.94 3.09 2.86
CA LYS A 13 9.12 4.54 2.95
C LYS A 13 8.01 5.18 3.77
N THR A 14 8.23 6.42 4.16
CA THR A 14 7.25 7.31 4.79
C THR A 14 7.12 8.55 3.93
N VAL A 15 5.90 8.93 3.59
CA VAL A 15 5.60 10.16 2.84
C VAL A 15 4.78 11.09 3.73
N CYS A 16 5.14 12.37 3.78
CA CYS A 16 4.41 13.42 4.46
C CYS A 16 3.99 14.49 3.45
N VAL A 17 2.76 14.97 3.56
CA VAL A 17 2.29 16.19 2.90
C VAL A 17 1.86 17.22 3.93
N LEU A 18 2.25 18.47 3.72
CA LEU A 18 1.65 19.63 4.37
C LEU A 18 0.58 20.17 3.43
N MET A 19 -0.64 20.36 3.93
CA MET A 19 -1.80 20.75 3.14
C MET A 19 -2.53 21.90 3.81
N ASP A 20 -3.03 22.86 3.04
CA ASP A 20 -3.89 23.94 3.52
C ASP A 20 -5.39 23.54 3.54
N ASP A 21 -6.23 24.45 4.00
CA ASP A 21 -7.68 24.29 4.08
C ASP A 21 -8.37 24.24 2.70
N THR A 22 -7.70 24.67 1.65
CA THR A 22 -8.17 24.55 0.25
C THR A 22 -7.81 23.23 -0.40
N ARG A 23 -7.16 22.33 0.32
CA ARG A 23 -6.60 21.03 -0.12
C ARG A 23 -5.39 21.14 -1.03
N GLN A 24 -4.74 22.30 -1.09
CA GLN A 24 -3.48 22.46 -1.81
C GLN A 24 -2.33 21.89 -0.98
N VAL A 25 -1.49 21.07 -1.64
CA VAL A 25 -0.26 20.58 -1.04
C VAL A 25 0.79 21.68 -1.09
N LEU A 26 1.19 22.17 0.08
CA LEU A 26 2.19 23.24 0.27
C LEU A 26 3.62 22.68 0.31
N GLY A 27 3.76 21.43 0.75
CA GLY A 27 5.05 20.78 0.83
C GLY A 27 4.94 19.28 0.94
N ARG A 28 5.98 18.56 0.50
CA ARG A 28 6.07 17.10 0.49
C ARG A 28 7.45 16.67 0.96
N GLY A 29 7.49 15.66 1.82
CA GLY A 29 8.73 15.04 2.26
C GLY A 29 8.65 13.51 2.18
N GLU A 30 9.81 12.85 2.01
CA GLU A 30 9.90 11.39 1.93
C GLU A 30 11.11 10.91 2.75
N ALA A 31 10.92 9.86 3.57
CA ALA A 31 11.94 9.29 4.42
C ALA A 31 11.86 7.75 4.42
N GLY A 32 12.70 7.11 5.23
CA GLY A 32 12.75 5.66 5.38
C GLY A 32 11.44 5.05 5.88
N PRO A 33 11.40 3.72 6.09
CA PRO A 33 10.22 2.99 6.53
C PRO A 33 9.78 3.40 7.95
N SER A 34 8.46 3.38 8.21
CA SER A 34 7.89 3.64 9.52
C SER A 34 6.87 2.60 9.99
N ASN A 35 6.82 1.43 9.34
CA ASN A 35 6.13 0.28 9.94
C ASN A 35 6.91 -0.17 11.19
N TYR A 36 6.49 0.31 12.36
CA TYR A 36 7.20 0.10 13.63
C TYR A 36 7.29 -1.37 14.06
N GLN A 37 6.42 -2.23 13.54
CA GLN A 37 6.47 -3.68 13.79
C GLN A 37 7.70 -4.33 13.12
N SER A 38 8.15 -3.78 12.00
CA SER A 38 9.32 -4.29 11.27
C SER A 38 10.62 -3.57 11.61
N VAL A 39 10.59 -2.22 11.79
CA VAL A 39 11.82 -1.43 12.03
C VAL A 39 12.00 -0.98 13.47
N GLY A 40 11.01 -1.23 14.34
CA GLY A 40 11.00 -0.77 15.72
C GLY A 40 10.55 0.69 15.86
N LYS A 41 10.04 1.04 17.06
CA LYS A 41 9.44 2.35 17.33
C LYS A 41 10.40 3.52 17.11
N LYS A 42 11.66 3.40 17.50
CA LYS A 42 12.66 4.48 17.40
C LYS A 42 12.96 4.84 15.94
N ALA A 43 13.20 3.84 15.08
CA ALA A 43 13.47 4.06 13.67
C ALA A 43 12.22 4.59 12.94
N ALA A 44 11.03 4.06 13.26
CA ALA A 44 9.77 4.54 12.72
C ALA A 44 9.53 6.02 13.05
N PHE A 45 9.72 6.41 14.31
CA PHE A 45 9.60 7.81 14.72
C PHE A 45 10.56 8.72 13.97
N PHE A 46 11.84 8.32 13.83
CA PHE A 46 12.84 9.09 13.08
C PHE A 46 12.44 9.28 11.62
N SER A 47 11.90 8.26 10.97
CA SER A 47 11.40 8.36 9.58
C SER A 47 10.22 9.32 9.48
N ILE A 48 9.26 9.27 10.40
CA ILE A 48 8.12 10.19 10.48
C ILE A 48 8.62 11.63 10.64
N GLN A 49 9.50 11.88 11.61
CA GLN A 49 10.07 13.20 11.88
C GLN A 49 10.82 13.75 10.67
N SER A 50 11.64 12.92 10.01
CA SER A 50 12.40 13.31 8.82
C SER A 50 11.50 13.65 7.64
N ALA A 51 10.42 12.88 7.42
CA ALA A 51 9.45 13.17 6.36
C ALA A 51 8.72 14.51 6.61
N ILE A 52 8.33 14.79 7.86
CA ILE A 52 7.71 16.07 8.25
C ILE A 52 8.69 17.22 8.03
N ALA A 53 9.93 17.10 8.51
CA ALA A 53 10.94 18.15 8.37
C ALA A 53 11.19 18.51 6.89
N GLN A 54 11.22 17.52 5.99
CA GLN A 54 11.34 17.78 4.55
C GLN A 54 10.08 18.44 3.96
N ALA A 55 8.89 18.04 4.42
CA ALA A 55 7.63 18.62 3.92
C ALA A 55 7.49 20.11 4.24
N ILE A 56 8.10 20.58 5.32
CA ILE A 56 8.03 21.98 5.76
C ILE A 56 9.28 22.80 5.42
N ALA A 57 10.32 22.21 4.84
CA ALA A 57 11.67 22.79 4.71
C ALA A 57 11.71 24.16 3.98
N SER A 58 10.74 24.44 3.11
CA SER A 58 10.64 25.68 2.34
C SER A 58 9.65 26.72 2.91
N ILE A 59 9.10 26.47 4.12
CA ILE A 59 8.04 27.27 4.71
C ILE A 59 8.53 27.88 6.03
N GLU A 60 8.52 29.19 6.16
CA GLU A 60 9.10 29.90 7.32
C GLU A 60 8.29 29.70 8.61
N GLU A 61 6.95 29.73 8.51
CA GLU A 61 6.06 29.57 9.67
C GLU A 61 4.96 28.56 9.36
N VAL A 62 4.98 27.44 10.07
CA VAL A 62 4.00 26.37 9.93
C VAL A 62 3.18 26.24 11.22
N ASN A 63 1.87 26.47 11.11
CA ASN A 63 0.92 26.20 12.19
C ASN A 63 0.07 24.98 11.84
N VAL A 64 0.24 23.87 12.59
CA VAL A 64 -0.46 22.62 12.34
C VAL A 64 -1.60 22.43 13.33
N GLU A 65 -2.82 22.36 12.80
CA GLU A 65 -4.05 22.27 13.58
C GLU A 65 -4.65 20.84 13.58
N ALA A 66 -4.31 20.01 12.59
CA ALA A 66 -4.68 18.60 12.58
C ALA A 66 -3.59 17.73 11.92
N ILE A 67 -3.54 16.46 12.30
CA ILE A 67 -2.62 15.48 11.75
C ILE A 67 -3.30 14.14 11.56
N CYS A 68 -2.98 13.47 10.45
CA CYS A 68 -3.34 12.06 10.22
C CYS A 68 -2.10 11.23 9.97
N LEU A 69 -1.92 10.17 10.77
CA LEU A 69 -0.91 9.14 10.55
C LEU A 69 -1.62 7.88 10.04
N GLY A 70 -1.49 7.58 8.75
CA GLY A 70 -1.85 6.30 8.16
C GLY A 70 -0.64 5.38 8.19
N LEU A 71 -0.66 4.36 9.04
CA LEU A 71 0.52 3.54 9.32
C LEU A 71 0.26 2.07 9.00
N ALA A 72 1.17 1.46 8.22
CA ALA A 72 1.15 0.03 8.00
C ALA A 72 1.30 -0.72 9.33
N GLY A 73 0.48 -1.77 9.50
CA GLY A 73 0.47 -2.59 10.71
C GLY A 73 -0.29 -1.99 11.90
N VAL A 74 -0.97 -0.85 11.73
CA VAL A 74 -1.85 -0.27 12.76
C VAL A 74 -3.28 -0.78 12.56
N GLU A 75 -3.76 -1.62 13.48
CA GLU A 75 -5.11 -2.18 13.44
C GLU A 75 -5.76 -2.30 14.82
N ARG A 76 -4.97 -2.68 15.83
CA ARG A 76 -5.45 -2.93 17.18
C ARG A 76 -5.40 -1.64 18.00
N PRO A 77 -6.20 -1.51 19.07
CA PRO A 77 -6.15 -0.36 19.98
C PRO A 77 -4.73 -0.05 20.48
N ALA A 78 -3.93 -1.09 20.75
CA ALA A 78 -2.54 -0.93 21.18
C ALA A 78 -1.66 -0.27 20.09
N ASP A 79 -1.92 -0.56 18.82
CA ASP A 79 -1.18 0.02 17.69
C ASP A 79 -1.54 1.51 17.53
N ILE A 80 -2.82 1.85 17.72
CA ILE A 80 -3.31 3.25 17.71
C ILE A 80 -2.62 4.06 18.81
N GLN A 81 -2.42 3.49 20.00
CA GLN A 81 -1.69 4.15 21.10
C GLN A 81 -0.23 4.43 20.73
N VAL A 82 0.41 3.55 19.96
CA VAL A 82 1.77 3.81 19.45
C VAL A 82 1.76 5.03 18.51
N GLY A 83 0.79 5.13 17.60
CA GLY A 83 0.61 6.30 16.73
C GLY A 83 0.44 7.60 17.53
N HIS A 84 -0.42 7.60 18.56
CA HIS A 84 -0.57 8.75 19.45
C HIS A 84 0.74 9.12 20.16
N SER A 85 1.52 8.10 20.62
CA SER A 85 2.81 8.36 21.25
C SER A 85 3.82 9.03 20.31
N PHE A 86 3.76 8.75 19.00
CA PHE A 86 4.58 9.46 18.03
C PHE A 86 4.18 10.93 17.90
N VAL A 87 2.88 11.24 17.86
CA VAL A 87 2.41 12.63 17.80
C VAL A 87 2.83 13.42 19.05
N GLU A 88 2.72 12.82 20.24
CA GLU A 88 3.18 13.47 21.47
C GLU A 88 4.69 13.72 21.47
N GLN A 89 5.49 12.77 20.98
CA GLN A 89 6.93 12.97 20.84
C GLN A 89 7.27 14.08 19.83
N LEU A 90 6.53 14.17 18.71
CA LEU A 90 6.70 15.26 17.73
C LEU A 90 6.42 16.63 18.35
N ARG A 91 5.37 16.75 19.17
CA ARG A 91 4.99 18.00 19.85
C ARG A 91 6.03 18.47 20.86
N LEU A 92 6.76 17.54 21.46
CA LEU A 92 7.81 17.81 22.47
C LEU A 92 9.20 17.99 21.83
N SER A 93 9.33 17.79 20.53
CA SER A 93 10.61 17.85 19.84
C SER A 93 10.87 19.23 19.22
N ASP A 94 11.98 19.84 19.58
CA ASP A 94 12.48 21.07 18.96
C ASP A 94 13.07 20.86 17.56
N SER A 95 13.14 19.60 17.11
CA SER A 95 13.77 19.25 15.82
C SER A 95 12.92 19.59 14.59
N VAL A 96 11.66 19.94 14.79
CA VAL A 96 10.73 20.30 13.71
C VAL A 96 10.14 21.67 14.06
N PRO A 97 10.44 22.73 13.28
CA PRO A 97 9.98 24.11 13.60
C PRO A 97 8.50 24.28 13.23
N ILE A 98 7.63 23.67 14.00
CA ILE A 98 6.17 23.71 13.85
C ILE A 98 5.55 24.30 15.10
N THR A 99 4.63 25.24 14.93
CA THR A 99 3.69 25.63 15.98
C THR A 99 2.54 24.63 15.99
N TRP A 100 2.44 23.87 17.07
CA TRP A 100 1.41 22.83 17.21
C TRP A 100 0.16 23.40 17.89
N ALA A 101 -0.94 23.55 17.13
CA ALA A 101 -2.26 23.92 17.63
C ALA A 101 -3.22 22.72 17.70
N LEU A 102 -2.66 21.52 17.96
CA LEU A 102 -3.40 20.24 17.94
C LEU A 102 -4.28 20.09 19.19
N GLN A 103 -5.56 19.86 18.97
CA GLN A 103 -6.47 19.28 19.97
C GLN A 103 -6.49 17.75 19.84
N PRO A 104 -6.77 16.99 20.90
CA PRO A 104 -6.82 15.51 20.84
C PRO A 104 -7.77 14.97 19.76
N SER A 105 -8.91 15.63 19.54
CA SER A 105 -9.89 15.26 18.51
C SER A 105 -9.43 15.53 17.07
N LYS A 106 -8.31 16.23 16.89
CA LYS A 106 -7.73 16.59 15.59
C LYS A 106 -6.51 15.71 15.22
N VAL A 107 -6.26 14.68 16.02
CA VAL A 107 -5.24 13.65 15.76
C VAL A 107 -5.92 12.39 15.26
N VAL A 108 -5.67 12.02 14.02
CA VAL A 108 -6.21 10.79 13.39
C VAL A 108 -5.08 9.78 13.26
N ILE A 109 -5.28 8.60 13.84
CA ILE A 109 -4.39 7.45 13.65
C ILE A 109 -5.20 6.34 12.99
N CYS A 110 -4.75 5.86 11.85
CA CYS A 110 -5.46 4.83 11.11
C CYS A 110 -4.50 3.90 10.35
N ASN A 111 -5.07 2.86 9.75
CA ASN A 111 -4.36 1.95 8.87
C ASN A 111 -4.02 2.64 7.53
N ASP A 112 -2.92 2.23 6.90
CA ASP A 112 -2.45 2.72 5.60
C ASP A 112 -3.44 2.45 4.46
N ALA A 113 -4.23 1.37 4.52
CA ALA A 113 -5.24 1.08 3.51
C ALA A 113 -6.38 2.13 3.49
N LEU A 114 -6.76 2.71 4.64
CA LEU A 114 -7.78 3.76 4.68
C LEU A 114 -7.28 5.04 3.99
N ILE A 115 -6.05 5.46 4.22
CA ILE A 115 -5.49 6.63 3.55
C ILE A 115 -5.28 6.40 2.06
N ALA A 116 -4.94 5.16 1.66
CA ALA A 116 -4.86 4.78 0.25
C ALA A 116 -6.24 4.81 -0.43
N LEU A 117 -7.30 4.36 0.25
CA LEU A 117 -8.67 4.51 -0.21
C LEU A 117 -9.03 5.98 -0.42
N VAL A 118 -8.82 6.81 0.61
CA VAL A 118 -9.20 8.23 0.58
C VAL A 118 -8.38 9.01 -0.45
N GLY A 119 -7.08 8.77 -0.55
CA GLY A 119 -6.22 9.39 -1.57
C GLY A 119 -6.63 8.98 -2.98
N GLY A 120 -6.89 7.69 -3.16
CA GLY A 120 -7.27 7.15 -4.45
C GLY A 120 -8.64 7.61 -4.95
N LEU A 121 -9.63 7.71 -4.08
CA LEU A 121 -11.00 8.10 -4.43
C LEU A 121 -11.31 9.59 -4.21
N GLY A 122 -10.55 10.29 -3.36
CA GLY A 122 -10.89 11.64 -2.90
C GLY A 122 -11.97 11.67 -1.79
N HIS A 123 -12.49 10.51 -1.40
CA HIS A 123 -13.48 10.32 -0.32
C HIS A 123 -13.32 8.93 0.32
N ALA A 124 -14.02 8.70 1.44
CA ALA A 124 -13.82 7.51 2.26
C ALA A 124 -14.84 6.37 1.98
N ILE A 125 -15.53 6.35 0.83
CA ILE A 125 -16.53 5.35 0.48
C ILE A 125 -16.07 4.62 -0.79
N GLY A 126 -15.96 3.29 -0.75
CA GLY A 126 -15.51 2.46 -1.86
C GLY A 126 -14.52 1.39 -1.40
N ILE A 127 -13.74 0.87 -2.33
CA ILE A 127 -12.77 -0.20 -2.08
C ILE A 127 -11.41 0.23 -2.61
N VAL A 128 -10.34 -0.11 -1.87
CA VAL A 128 -8.97 -0.07 -2.38
C VAL A 128 -8.43 -1.49 -2.49
N ALA A 129 -7.89 -1.81 -3.65
CA ALA A 129 -7.17 -3.06 -3.92
C ALA A 129 -5.67 -2.74 -4.03
N ILE A 130 -4.94 -3.00 -2.96
CA ILE A 130 -3.49 -2.78 -2.89
C ILE A 130 -2.80 -4.06 -3.33
N ALA A 131 -1.94 -3.97 -4.35
CA ALA A 131 -1.06 -5.05 -4.78
C ALA A 131 0.33 -4.49 -5.13
N GLY A 132 1.22 -4.57 -4.16
CA GLY A 132 2.63 -4.18 -4.22
C GLY A 132 3.51 -5.32 -3.74
N THR A 133 4.47 -5.08 -2.83
CA THR A 133 5.25 -6.14 -2.19
C THR A 133 4.34 -7.18 -1.53
N GLY A 134 3.32 -6.74 -0.79
CA GLY A 134 2.21 -7.54 -0.28
C GLY A 134 0.89 -7.18 -0.97
N SER A 135 -0.23 -7.78 -0.52
CA SER A 135 -1.57 -7.47 -1.03
C SER A 135 -2.61 -7.37 0.08
N ILE A 136 -3.54 -6.43 -0.06
CA ILE A 136 -4.66 -6.22 0.85
C ILE A 136 -5.82 -5.56 0.11
N ILE A 137 -7.03 -5.99 0.40
CA ILE A 137 -8.25 -5.33 -0.04
C ILE A 137 -8.94 -4.72 1.18
N PHE A 138 -9.28 -3.46 1.10
CA PHE A 138 -9.99 -2.74 2.15
C PHE A 138 -11.15 -1.96 1.57
N GLY A 139 -12.31 -2.05 2.20
CA GLY A 139 -13.49 -1.29 1.80
C GLY A 139 -14.16 -0.58 2.95
N ARG A 140 -14.87 0.50 2.63
CA ARG A 140 -15.72 1.24 3.54
C ARG A 140 -16.97 1.71 2.81
N ASN A 141 -18.15 1.46 3.39
CA ASN A 141 -19.42 1.90 2.83
C ASN A 141 -19.87 3.27 3.40
N SER A 142 -21.00 3.78 2.90
CA SER A 142 -21.60 5.04 3.31
C SER A 142 -22.05 5.09 4.78
N GLN A 143 -22.30 3.94 5.40
CA GLN A 143 -22.66 3.81 6.81
C GLN A 143 -21.41 3.78 7.72
N GLY A 144 -20.20 3.79 7.14
CA GLY A 144 -18.95 3.71 7.87
C GLY A 144 -18.51 2.29 8.23
N CYS A 145 -19.25 1.26 7.81
CA CYS A 145 -18.83 -0.14 7.97
C CYS A 145 -17.59 -0.40 7.13
N THR A 146 -16.63 -1.11 7.69
CA THR A 146 -15.37 -1.45 7.03
C THR A 146 -15.18 -2.95 6.94
N LYS A 147 -14.50 -3.38 5.89
CA LYS A 147 -14.07 -4.77 5.72
C LYS A 147 -12.68 -4.81 5.15
N ARG A 148 -11.81 -5.62 5.76
CA ARG A 148 -10.48 -5.97 5.25
C ARG A 148 -10.45 -7.44 4.85
N VAL A 149 -9.78 -7.74 3.75
CA VAL A 149 -9.46 -9.10 3.28
C VAL A 149 -8.00 -9.14 2.84
N GLY A 150 -7.27 -10.14 3.24
CA GLY A 150 -5.82 -10.24 3.01
C GLY A 150 -4.99 -9.36 3.96
N GLY A 151 -3.75 -9.06 3.57
CA GLY A 151 -2.82 -8.30 4.40
C GLY A 151 -2.28 -9.07 5.61
N TRP A 152 -2.14 -10.38 5.47
CA TRP A 152 -1.63 -11.26 6.55
C TRP A 152 -0.10 -11.45 6.49
N GLY A 153 0.55 -10.80 5.53
CA GLY A 153 1.98 -10.94 5.27
C GLY A 153 2.29 -12.12 4.34
N ASN A 154 3.49 -12.09 3.82
CA ASN A 154 3.93 -12.96 2.71
C ASN A 154 4.03 -14.45 3.03
N ILE A 155 3.97 -14.87 4.30
CA ILE A 155 3.98 -16.27 4.72
C ILE A 155 2.56 -16.82 4.84
N LEU A 156 1.62 -16.02 5.34
CA LEU A 156 0.26 -16.45 5.67
C LEU A 156 -0.79 -15.99 4.63
N GLY A 157 -0.39 -15.15 3.66
CA GLY A 157 -1.29 -14.54 2.70
C GLY A 157 -0.54 -13.81 1.60
N ASP A 158 -1.00 -12.59 1.28
CA ASP A 158 -0.48 -11.72 0.23
C ASP A 158 -0.62 -12.34 -1.18
N GLU A 159 -1.65 -13.16 -1.42
CA GLU A 159 -1.98 -13.73 -2.71
C GLU A 159 -2.24 -12.61 -3.74
N GLY A 160 -1.68 -12.75 -4.93
CA GLY A 160 -1.74 -11.74 -5.98
C GLY A 160 -0.74 -10.59 -5.84
N SER A 161 0.09 -10.58 -4.77
CA SER A 161 1.17 -9.61 -4.61
C SER A 161 2.38 -9.90 -5.51
N ALA A 162 3.28 -8.90 -5.63
CA ALA A 162 4.55 -9.08 -6.31
C ALA A 162 5.40 -10.19 -5.67
N TYR A 163 5.40 -10.29 -4.33
CA TYR A 163 6.08 -11.38 -3.64
C TYR A 163 5.52 -12.75 -4.07
N SER A 164 4.21 -12.93 -4.04
CA SER A 164 3.55 -14.18 -4.42
C SER A 164 3.82 -14.54 -5.89
N ILE A 165 3.74 -13.56 -6.80
CA ILE A 165 4.04 -13.72 -8.23
C ILE A 165 5.50 -14.17 -8.42
N ALA A 166 6.44 -13.52 -7.75
CA ALA A 166 7.87 -13.82 -7.84
C ALA A 166 8.20 -15.22 -7.31
N VAL A 167 7.65 -15.60 -6.16
CA VAL A 167 7.86 -16.95 -5.58
C VAL A 167 7.32 -18.02 -6.51
N GLN A 168 6.13 -17.85 -7.08
CA GLN A 168 5.56 -18.77 -8.04
C GLN A 168 6.41 -18.86 -9.32
N GLY A 169 6.96 -17.73 -9.79
CA GLY A 169 7.86 -17.68 -10.93
C GLY A 169 9.16 -18.47 -10.70
N MET A 170 9.82 -18.26 -9.56
CA MET A 170 11.01 -19.01 -9.17
C MET A 170 10.71 -20.52 -9.06
N GLN A 171 9.60 -20.89 -8.41
CA GLN A 171 9.17 -22.27 -8.29
C GLN A 171 8.89 -22.91 -9.66
N ALA A 172 8.28 -22.17 -10.57
CA ALA A 172 8.00 -22.65 -11.92
C ALA A 172 9.30 -22.90 -12.72
N ALA A 173 10.28 -21.99 -12.62
CA ALA A 173 11.59 -22.15 -13.24
C ALA A 173 12.32 -23.40 -12.73
N LEU A 174 12.34 -23.60 -11.40
CA LEU A 174 12.94 -24.79 -10.79
C LEU A 174 12.21 -26.09 -11.15
N ARG A 175 10.87 -26.08 -11.21
CA ARG A 175 10.10 -27.23 -11.67
C ARG A 175 10.39 -27.60 -13.12
N ALA A 176 10.58 -26.61 -14.00
CA ALA A 176 10.98 -26.86 -15.39
C ALA A 176 12.39 -27.45 -15.47
N TYR A 177 13.34 -26.91 -14.68
CA TYR A 177 14.69 -27.46 -14.56
C TYR A 177 14.69 -28.92 -14.12
N ASP A 178 13.93 -29.27 -13.10
CA ASP A 178 13.74 -30.63 -12.58
C ASP A 178 12.98 -31.57 -13.55
N ARG A 179 12.47 -31.07 -14.69
CA ARG A 179 11.60 -31.81 -15.63
C ARG A 179 10.28 -32.30 -15.03
N ARG A 180 9.80 -31.67 -13.94
CA ARG A 180 8.49 -31.92 -13.31
C ARG A 180 7.48 -30.83 -13.55
N GLY A 181 7.82 -29.81 -14.36
CA GLY A 181 6.97 -28.73 -14.80
C GLY A 181 7.01 -28.51 -16.31
N LEU A 182 6.15 -27.64 -16.81
CA LEU A 182 6.16 -27.25 -18.22
C LEU A 182 7.40 -26.39 -18.52
N PRO A 183 7.95 -26.46 -19.74
CA PRO A 183 9.00 -25.56 -20.20
C PRO A 183 8.56 -24.08 -20.06
N THR A 184 9.47 -23.24 -19.62
CA THR A 184 9.22 -21.81 -19.39
C THR A 184 10.50 -21.02 -19.62
N SER A 185 10.39 -19.82 -20.16
CA SER A 185 11.48 -18.85 -20.31
C SER A 185 11.92 -18.21 -18.98
N LEU A 186 11.17 -18.45 -17.89
CA LEU A 186 11.49 -17.91 -16.56
C LEU A 186 12.87 -18.36 -16.07
N GLN A 187 13.29 -19.58 -16.42
CA GLN A 187 14.62 -20.08 -16.04
C GLN A 187 15.74 -19.17 -16.59
N GLU A 188 15.74 -18.96 -17.91
CA GLU A 188 16.76 -18.13 -18.57
C GLU A 188 16.69 -16.66 -18.15
N ARG A 189 15.48 -16.14 -17.99
CA ARG A 189 15.25 -14.75 -17.55
C ARG A 189 15.75 -14.50 -16.13
N LEU A 190 15.53 -15.42 -15.19
CA LEU A 190 16.04 -15.33 -13.83
C LEU A 190 17.56 -15.42 -13.78
N ILE A 191 18.16 -16.38 -14.54
CA ILE A 191 19.62 -16.51 -14.67
C ILE A 191 20.21 -15.18 -15.18
N GLY A 192 19.67 -14.64 -16.27
CA GLY A 192 20.19 -13.41 -16.88
C GLY A 192 19.98 -12.16 -16.00
N HIS A 193 18.86 -12.05 -15.31
CA HIS A 193 18.58 -10.89 -14.46
C HIS A 193 19.45 -10.85 -13.19
N LEU A 194 19.73 -12.02 -12.61
CA LEU A 194 20.49 -12.15 -11.36
C LEU A 194 21.97 -12.46 -11.61
N ASP A 195 22.42 -12.52 -12.88
CA ASP A 195 23.78 -12.88 -13.28
C ASP A 195 24.26 -14.22 -12.66
N LEU A 196 23.37 -15.22 -12.68
CA LEU A 196 23.65 -16.55 -12.14
C LEU A 196 24.41 -17.39 -13.16
N LYS A 197 25.20 -18.36 -12.69
CA LYS A 197 25.84 -19.39 -13.56
C LYS A 197 24.84 -20.46 -13.95
N SER A 198 23.94 -20.80 -13.03
CA SER A 198 22.85 -21.76 -13.25
C SER A 198 21.63 -21.37 -12.40
N ILE A 199 20.46 -21.98 -12.70
CA ILE A 199 19.25 -21.75 -11.92
C ILE A 199 19.36 -22.28 -10.48
N GLU A 200 20.25 -23.22 -10.22
CA GLU A 200 20.54 -23.79 -8.89
C GLU A 200 21.08 -22.72 -7.92
N ASP A 201 21.77 -21.70 -8.45
CA ASP A 201 22.32 -20.60 -7.66
C ASP A 201 21.24 -19.72 -7.00
N LEU A 202 19.95 -19.87 -7.37
CA LEU A 202 18.83 -19.24 -6.67
C LEU A 202 18.83 -19.58 -5.17
N ILE A 203 19.31 -20.75 -4.77
CA ILE A 203 19.43 -21.16 -3.37
C ILE A 203 20.37 -20.21 -2.62
N GLU A 204 21.51 -19.87 -3.23
CA GLU A 204 22.47 -18.94 -2.65
C GLU A 204 21.87 -17.56 -2.45
N VAL A 205 21.21 -17.04 -3.49
CA VAL A 205 20.61 -15.70 -3.49
C VAL A 205 19.48 -15.60 -2.47
N VAL A 206 18.53 -16.52 -2.49
CA VAL A 206 17.33 -16.44 -1.66
C VAL A 206 17.60 -16.75 -0.20
N TYR A 207 18.42 -17.79 0.09
CA TYR A 207 18.57 -18.28 1.47
C TYR A 207 19.85 -17.81 2.16
N ARG A 208 20.96 -17.64 1.44
CA ARG A 208 22.25 -17.30 2.07
C ARG A 208 22.58 -15.82 2.06
N GLN A 209 22.05 -15.05 1.09
CA GLN A 209 22.20 -13.60 1.07
C GLN A 209 21.15 -12.88 1.94
N GLY A 210 20.24 -13.62 2.59
CA GLY A 210 19.28 -13.07 3.55
C GLY A 210 18.21 -12.19 2.92
N TRP A 211 17.76 -12.51 1.69
CA TRP A 211 16.70 -11.77 1.00
C TRP A 211 15.42 -11.75 1.82
N LYS A 212 14.84 -10.55 1.90
CA LYS A 212 13.55 -10.30 2.51
C LYS A 212 12.46 -10.24 1.45
N ALA A 213 11.23 -10.05 1.87
CA ALA A 213 10.07 -9.98 0.98
C ALA A 213 10.23 -8.94 -0.14
N LYS A 214 10.90 -7.81 0.13
CA LYS A 214 11.10 -6.74 -0.86
C LYS A 214 12.01 -7.17 -2.01
N GLU A 215 13.13 -7.81 -1.71
CA GLU A 215 14.09 -8.31 -2.71
C GLU A 215 13.45 -9.40 -3.57
N ILE A 216 12.70 -10.32 -2.96
CA ILE A 216 11.95 -11.35 -3.69
C ILE A 216 10.88 -10.73 -4.58
N ALA A 217 10.08 -9.80 -4.06
CA ALA A 217 9.03 -9.12 -4.81
C ALA A 217 9.58 -8.34 -6.03
N ALA A 218 10.83 -7.88 -5.96
CA ALA A 218 11.50 -7.20 -7.08
C ALA A 218 11.68 -8.10 -8.32
N LEU A 219 11.52 -9.42 -8.20
CA LEU A 219 11.55 -10.36 -9.33
C LEU A 219 10.20 -10.50 -10.06
N ALA A 220 9.11 -9.98 -9.51
CA ALA A 220 7.79 -10.08 -10.15
C ALA A 220 7.75 -9.50 -11.58
N PRO A 221 8.44 -8.38 -11.90
CA PRO A 221 8.51 -7.88 -13.27
C PRO A 221 9.05 -8.90 -14.28
N ILE A 222 9.92 -9.82 -13.87
CA ILE A 222 10.45 -10.89 -14.76
C ILE A 222 9.33 -11.83 -15.18
N VAL A 223 8.46 -12.19 -14.22
CA VAL A 223 7.30 -13.06 -14.49
C VAL A 223 6.30 -12.33 -15.37
N ASP A 224 6.02 -11.07 -15.07
CA ASP A 224 5.12 -10.22 -15.83
C ASP A 224 5.59 -10.03 -17.28
N GLU A 225 6.87 -9.77 -17.51
CA GLU A 225 7.45 -9.65 -18.86
C GLU A 225 7.46 -10.97 -19.62
N ALA A 226 7.70 -12.09 -18.94
CA ALA A 226 7.60 -13.40 -19.56
C ALA A 226 6.15 -13.69 -20.01
N ALA A 227 5.18 -13.37 -19.17
CA ALA A 227 3.75 -13.49 -19.50
C ALA A 227 3.36 -12.60 -20.69
N ALA A 228 3.80 -11.34 -20.69
CA ALA A 228 3.58 -10.41 -21.80
C ALA A 228 4.24 -10.87 -23.11
N SER A 229 5.34 -11.63 -23.02
CA SER A 229 6.03 -12.23 -24.18
C SER A 229 5.43 -13.57 -24.64
N GLY A 230 4.33 -14.03 -24.02
CA GLY A 230 3.60 -15.24 -24.43
C GLY A 230 4.03 -16.53 -23.71
N ASP A 231 4.83 -16.45 -22.64
CA ASP A 231 5.12 -17.61 -21.80
C ASP A 231 3.86 -18.08 -21.08
N LYS A 232 3.40 -19.30 -21.40
CA LYS A 232 2.14 -19.84 -20.88
C LYS A 232 2.17 -20.11 -19.37
N VAL A 233 3.34 -20.45 -18.82
CA VAL A 233 3.51 -20.70 -17.38
C VAL A 233 3.43 -19.39 -16.62
N ALA A 234 4.16 -18.38 -17.08
CA ALA A 234 4.12 -17.05 -16.50
C ALA A 234 2.73 -16.42 -16.62
N LEU A 235 2.06 -16.57 -17.78
CA LEU A 235 0.70 -16.07 -17.98
C LEU A 235 -0.28 -16.68 -16.97
N ARG A 236 -0.19 -18.00 -16.72
CA ARG A 236 -1.02 -18.66 -15.71
C ARG A 236 -0.79 -18.11 -14.30
N ILE A 237 0.46 -17.83 -13.94
CA ILE A 237 0.79 -17.20 -12.63
C ILE A 237 0.09 -15.85 -12.51
N ILE A 238 0.13 -15.02 -13.56
CA ILE A 238 -0.55 -13.73 -13.61
C ILE A 238 -2.07 -13.88 -13.50
N GLU A 239 -2.65 -14.82 -14.24
CA GLU A 239 -4.10 -15.09 -14.20
C GLU A 239 -4.56 -15.56 -12.82
N ASP A 240 -3.77 -16.41 -12.16
CA ASP A 240 -4.10 -16.88 -10.81
C ASP A 240 -3.96 -15.76 -9.78
N ALA A 241 -2.96 -14.87 -9.92
CA ALA A 241 -2.83 -13.66 -9.10
C ALA A 241 -4.07 -12.74 -9.24
N VAL A 242 -4.53 -12.51 -10.47
CA VAL A 242 -5.75 -11.72 -10.74
C VAL A 242 -6.97 -12.35 -10.09
N LYS A 243 -7.13 -13.69 -10.22
CA LYS A 243 -8.28 -14.40 -9.61
C LYS A 243 -8.31 -14.25 -8.09
N GLU A 244 -7.17 -14.33 -7.42
CA GLU A 244 -7.10 -14.15 -5.97
C GLU A 244 -7.47 -12.72 -5.55
N LEU A 245 -6.95 -11.69 -6.25
CA LEU A 245 -7.33 -10.31 -6.00
C LEU A 245 -8.83 -10.05 -6.23
N VAL A 246 -9.40 -10.63 -7.28
CA VAL A 246 -10.87 -10.56 -7.55
C VAL A 246 -11.68 -11.23 -6.45
N LYS A 247 -11.27 -12.44 -6.01
CA LYS A 247 -11.95 -13.15 -4.89
C LYS A 247 -11.94 -12.30 -3.62
N ALA A 248 -10.78 -11.77 -3.25
CA ALA A 248 -10.64 -10.94 -2.06
C ALA A 248 -11.50 -9.67 -2.15
N THR A 249 -11.57 -9.04 -3.34
CA THR A 249 -12.42 -7.86 -3.59
C THR A 249 -13.91 -8.24 -3.47
N GLN A 250 -14.32 -9.38 -4.03
CA GLN A 250 -15.71 -9.85 -3.94
C GLN A 250 -16.15 -10.08 -2.49
N VAL A 251 -15.29 -10.65 -1.64
CA VAL A 251 -15.59 -10.84 -0.22
C VAL A 251 -15.83 -9.51 0.50
N VAL A 252 -15.11 -8.44 0.12
CA VAL A 252 -15.36 -7.09 0.66
C VAL A 252 -16.70 -6.57 0.17
N ILE A 253 -16.99 -6.71 -1.13
CA ILE A 253 -18.26 -6.26 -1.72
C ILE A 253 -19.44 -6.94 -1.02
N ASP A 254 -19.44 -8.26 -0.96
CA ASP A 254 -20.54 -9.06 -0.37
C ASP A 254 -20.76 -8.76 1.13
N ALA A 255 -19.70 -8.28 1.82
CA ALA A 255 -19.78 -8.01 3.25
C ALA A 255 -20.38 -6.65 3.60
N ILE A 256 -20.18 -5.60 2.76
CA ILE A 256 -20.51 -4.22 3.16
C ILE A 256 -21.22 -3.38 2.12
N PHE A 257 -21.39 -3.86 0.87
CA PHE A 257 -22.12 -3.14 -0.18
C PHE A 257 -23.40 -3.89 -0.57
N SER A 258 -24.44 -3.16 -0.94
CA SER A 258 -25.66 -3.74 -1.50
C SER A 258 -25.47 -4.11 -2.98
N SER A 259 -26.25 -5.06 -3.48
CA SER A 259 -26.11 -5.60 -4.84
C SER A 259 -26.36 -4.58 -5.96
N ASP A 260 -27.03 -3.47 -5.66
CA ASP A 260 -27.40 -2.38 -6.56
C ASP A 260 -26.61 -1.07 -6.27
N GLU A 261 -25.74 -1.08 -5.27
CA GLU A 261 -24.94 0.08 -4.89
C GLU A 261 -23.80 0.30 -5.89
N VAL A 262 -23.69 1.52 -6.43
CA VAL A 262 -22.58 1.92 -7.30
C VAL A 262 -21.45 2.49 -6.46
N PHE A 263 -20.25 1.94 -6.63
CA PHE A 263 -19.04 2.39 -5.93
C PHE A 263 -17.80 2.21 -6.80
N GLU A 264 -16.71 2.85 -6.38
CA GLU A 264 -15.43 2.74 -7.06
C GLU A 264 -14.51 1.77 -6.33
N VAL A 265 -13.71 1.03 -7.13
CA VAL A 265 -12.62 0.17 -6.68
C VAL A 265 -11.32 0.78 -7.20
N VAL A 266 -10.53 1.39 -6.32
CA VAL A 266 -9.24 1.95 -6.69
C VAL A 266 -8.13 0.91 -6.55
N THR A 267 -7.32 0.77 -7.59
CA THR A 267 -6.18 -0.15 -7.62
C THR A 267 -4.88 0.62 -7.35
N THR A 268 -4.08 0.21 -6.36
CA THR A 268 -2.80 0.86 -6.03
C THR A 268 -1.70 -0.16 -5.73
N GLY A 269 -0.47 0.19 -6.04
CA GLY A 269 0.71 -0.68 -5.93
C GLY A 269 1.31 -1.05 -7.28
N SER A 270 2.55 -1.55 -7.27
CA SER A 270 3.35 -1.76 -8.48
C SER A 270 2.81 -2.85 -9.42
N VAL A 271 2.10 -3.84 -8.88
CA VAL A 271 1.56 -4.97 -9.66
C VAL A 271 0.60 -4.51 -10.76
N TRP A 272 -0.19 -3.46 -10.50
CA TRP A 272 -1.19 -2.96 -11.44
C TRP A 272 -0.63 -2.32 -12.72
N HIS A 273 0.67 -2.01 -12.73
CA HIS A 273 1.35 -1.40 -13.87
C HIS A 273 2.10 -2.41 -14.74
N GLY A 274 1.84 -3.71 -14.55
CA GLY A 274 2.49 -4.79 -15.28
C GLY A 274 2.19 -4.79 -16.78
N LYS A 275 3.18 -5.20 -17.58
CA LYS A 275 3.08 -5.31 -19.06
C LYS A 275 2.11 -6.41 -19.53
N SER A 276 1.84 -7.40 -18.68
CA SER A 276 0.88 -8.48 -18.93
C SER A 276 -0.59 -8.06 -18.79
N LYS A 277 -0.84 -6.76 -18.53
CA LYS A 277 -2.18 -6.17 -18.42
C LYS A 277 -2.99 -6.73 -17.24
N ILE A 278 -2.36 -6.84 -16.07
CA ILE A 278 -3.02 -7.30 -14.84
C ILE A 278 -4.24 -6.44 -14.52
N SER A 279 -4.13 -5.10 -14.64
CA SER A 279 -5.21 -4.17 -14.34
C SER A 279 -6.44 -4.43 -15.23
N GLU A 280 -6.24 -4.55 -16.54
CA GLU A 280 -7.33 -4.79 -17.49
C GLU A 280 -7.98 -6.17 -17.30
N ARG A 281 -7.17 -7.18 -16.92
CA ARG A 281 -7.69 -8.53 -16.59
C ARG A 281 -8.52 -8.52 -15.32
N PHE A 282 -8.09 -7.78 -14.30
CA PHE A 282 -8.83 -7.59 -13.06
C PHE A 282 -10.15 -6.88 -13.34
N GLU A 283 -10.13 -5.75 -14.05
CA GLU A 283 -11.33 -4.97 -14.42
C GLU A 283 -12.33 -5.83 -15.20
N ALA A 284 -11.88 -6.58 -16.20
CA ALA A 284 -12.75 -7.46 -16.99
C ALA A 284 -13.48 -8.51 -16.13
N LEU A 285 -12.79 -9.11 -15.15
CA LEU A 285 -13.42 -10.05 -14.22
C LEU A 285 -14.34 -9.35 -13.22
N MET A 286 -13.99 -8.13 -12.76
CA MET A 286 -14.84 -7.34 -11.88
C MET A 286 -16.14 -6.92 -12.55
N VAL A 287 -16.09 -6.43 -13.78
CA VAL A 287 -17.30 -6.07 -14.56
C VAL A 287 -18.24 -7.26 -14.70
N THR A 288 -17.71 -8.46 -14.87
CA THR A 288 -18.53 -9.67 -14.98
C THR A 288 -19.20 -10.07 -13.66
N ARG A 289 -18.50 -9.89 -12.52
CA ARG A 289 -18.96 -10.37 -11.21
C ARG A 289 -19.72 -9.32 -10.42
N SER A 290 -19.35 -8.06 -10.57
CA SER A 290 -19.90 -6.92 -9.84
C SER A 290 -20.03 -5.72 -10.79
N PRO A 291 -21.04 -5.70 -11.67
CA PRO A 291 -21.17 -4.69 -12.74
C PRO A 291 -21.34 -3.24 -12.21
N PHE A 292 -21.69 -3.07 -10.94
CA PHE A 292 -21.81 -1.76 -10.29
C PHE A 292 -20.48 -1.26 -9.67
N ALA A 293 -19.45 -2.10 -9.64
CA ALA A 293 -18.12 -1.75 -9.17
C ALA A 293 -17.29 -1.17 -10.32
N LYS A 294 -16.95 0.11 -10.24
CA LYS A 294 -16.11 0.78 -11.24
C LYS A 294 -14.64 0.74 -10.82
N VAL A 295 -13.82 0.04 -11.57
CA VAL A 295 -12.36 0.00 -11.32
C VAL A 295 -11.72 1.26 -11.85
N ILE A 296 -10.85 1.89 -11.03
CA ILE A 296 -10.12 3.11 -11.38
C ILE A 296 -8.67 3.06 -10.88
N PHE A 297 -7.80 3.85 -11.49
CA PHE A 297 -6.49 4.19 -10.94
C PHE A 297 -6.62 5.31 -9.88
N PRO A 298 -5.67 5.42 -8.93
CA PRO A 298 -5.74 6.41 -7.86
C PRO A 298 -5.65 7.84 -8.41
N ARG A 299 -6.48 8.72 -7.87
CA ARG A 299 -6.47 10.16 -8.19
C ARG A 299 -5.30 10.87 -7.54
N ASN A 300 -4.95 10.47 -6.30
CA ASN A 300 -3.85 11.04 -5.53
C ASN A 300 -3.12 9.95 -4.73
N GLU A 301 -1.93 10.29 -4.22
CA GLU A 301 -1.14 9.40 -3.35
C GLU A 301 -1.79 9.24 -1.95
N PRO A 302 -1.46 8.16 -1.19
CA PRO A 302 -2.04 7.91 0.13
C PRO A 302 -1.80 9.02 1.15
N ALA A 303 -0.64 9.69 1.12
CA ALA A 303 -0.34 10.81 2.00
C ALA A 303 -1.32 11.99 1.80
N TYR A 304 -1.75 12.24 0.56
CA TYR A 304 -2.83 13.20 0.26
C TYR A 304 -4.14 12.76 0.92
N GLY A 305 -4.48 11.47 0.86
CA GLY A 305 -5.63 10.91 1.55
C GLY A 305 -5.58 11.10 3.07
N ALA A 306 -4.39 10.95 3.66
CA ALA A 306 -4.17 11.27 5.08
C ALA A 306 -4.40 12.77 5.35
N GLY A 307 -3.94 13.66 4.47
CA GLY A 307 -4.24 15.11 4.54
C GLY A 307 -5.73 15.39 4.51
N LEU A 308 -6.49 14.73 3.63
CA LEU A 308 -7.95 14.88 3.59
C LEU A 308 -8.62 14.38 4.88
N LEU A 309 -8.15 13.31 5.50
CA LEU A 309 -8.67 12.84 6.79
C LEU A 309 -8.35 13.82 7.92
N ALA A 310 -7.17 14.43 7.92
CA ALA A 310 -6.80 15.46 8.86
C ALA A 310 -7.69 16.71 8.70
N LEU A 311 -7.94 17.18 7.47
CA LEU A 311 -8.88 18.27 7.18
C LEU A 311 -10.31 17.94 7.63
N ASN A 312 -10.78 16.72 7.36
CA ASN A 312 -12.10 16.30 7.84
C ASN A 312 -12.20 16.32 9.37
N ALA A 313 -11.13 15.94 10.07
CA ALA A 313 -11.07 16.06 11.52
C ALA A 313 -11.04 17.52 11.99
N LEU A 314 -10.34 18.40 11.26
CA LEU A 314 -10.26 19.83 11.56
C LEU A 314 -11.63 20.49 11.50
N PHE A 315 -12.43 20.20 10.45
CA PHE A 315 -13.73 20.87 10.23
C PHE A 315 -14.92 20.15 10.88
N LYS A 316 -14.75 18.93 11.41
CA LYS A 316 -15.81 18.34 12.25
C LYS A 316 -16.00 19.18 13.51
N ILE A 317 -17.12 19.88 13.57
CA ILE A 317 -17.63 20.51 14.79
C ILE A 317 -17.86 19.38 15.79
N SER A 318 -17.26 19.47 16.97
CA SER A 318 -17.59 18.55 18.07
C SER A 318 -19.06 18.75 18.41
N ASP A 319 -19.91 17.85 17.97
CA ASP A 319 -21.25 17.74 18.57
C ASP A 319 -21.04 17.45 20.05
N LYS A 320 -21.31 18.47 20.87
CA LYS A 320 -21.30 18.41 22.33
C LYS A 320 -22.51 17.65 22.81
#